data_e39b267cdcd7350cdd540d012ea67589
#
_entry.id   e39b267cdcd7350cdd540d012ea67589
#
_cell.length_a   1.000
_cell.length_b   1.000
_cell.length_c   1.000
_cell.angle_alpha   90.00
_cell.angle_beta   90.00
_cell.angle_gamma   90.00
#
_symmetry.space_group_name_H-M   'P 1'
#
loop_
_entity.id
_entity.type
_entity.pdbx_description
1 polymer ?
#
loop_
_entity_poly.entity_id
_entity_poly.type
_entity_poly.pdbx_seq_one_letter_code
_entity_poly.pdbx_strand_id
1 'polypeptide(L)'
;MIEDFQIKGLNKLVNSGVFREIYPMVDHIDIMYEDEGASGFGQDLDRLFIDIHLNDDSINELNMYDMGFDPYYLVDYHLKKYLPYFNIEKVIPEFIVWGPKGDVVYSYDR
;
A
#
# COMPACT_ATOMS: atom_id res chain seq x y z
N MET A 1 -13.25 10.19 9.09
CA MET A 1 -11.95 10.11 9.77
C MET A 1 -11.58 8.65 10.03
N ILE A 2 -10.34 8.29 9.75
CA ILE A 2 -9.85 6.93 9.97
C ILE A 2 -9.26 6.84 11.38
N GLU A 3 -9.67 5.82 12.13
CA GLU A 3 -9.17 5.57 13.48
C GLU A 3 -7.98 4.62 13.46
N ASP A 4 -7.12 4.72 14.48
CA ASP A 4 -5.92 3.88 14.57
C ASP A 4 -6.23 2.39 14.54
N PHE A 5 -7.33 1.95 15.16
CA PHE A 5 -7.68 0.53 15.18
C PHE A 5 -8.03 0.00 13.79
N GLN A 6 -8.58 0.85 12.91
CA GLN A 6 -8.89 0.48 11.53
C GLN A 6 -7.60 0.21 10.78
N ILE A 7 -6.61 1.09 10.94
CA ILE A 7 -5.29 0.93 10.29
C ILE A 7 -4.55 -0.29 10.84
N LYS A 8 -4.60 -0.51 12.15
CA LYS A 8 -3.99 -1.70 12.76
C LYS A 8 -4.61 -2.99 12.22
N GLY A 9 -5.94 -3.01 12.09
CA GLY A 9 -6.64 -4.16 11.52
C GLY A 9 -6.25 -4.41 10.07
N LEU A 10 -6.18 -3.36 9.28
CA LEU A 10 -5.78 -3.45 7.88
C LEU A 10 -4.34 -3.96 7.74
N ASN A 11 -3.40 -3.42 8.53
CA ASN A 11 -2.01 -3.87 8.53
C ASN A 11 -1.91 -5.36 8.90
N LYS A 12 -2.68 -5.79 9.88
CA LYS A 12 -2.71 -7.19 10.29
C LYS A 12 -3.20 -8.09 9.16
N LEU A 13 -4.25 -7.67 8.47
CA LEU A 13 -4.81 -8.44 7.36
C LEU A 13 -3.81 -8.56 6.21
N VAL A 14 -3.24 -7.43 5.76
CA VAL A 14 -2.36 -7.45 4.59
C VAL A 14 -1.06 -8.21 4.85
N ASN A 15 -0.68 -8.37 6.11
CA ASN A 15 0.52 -9.11 6.51
C ASN A 15 0.23 -10.53 6.99
N SER A 16 -1.02 -10.99 6.87
CA SER A 16 -1.43 -12.33 7.31
C SER A 16 -1.12 -13.46 6.32
N GLY A 17 -0.48 -13.12 5.20
CA GLY A 17 -0.17 -14.09 4.14
C GLY A 17 -1.02 -13.97 2.90
N VAL A 18 -2.11 -13.21 2.95
CA VAL A 18 -3.02 -13.02 1.82
C VAL A 18 -2.29 -12.48 0.59
N PHE A 19 -1.43 -11.49 0.79
CA PHE A 19 -0.70 -10.88 -0.32
C PHE A 19 0.51 -11.70 -0.76
N ARG A 20 1.13 -12.47 0.15
CA ARG A 20 2.28 -13.31 -0.20
C ARG A 20 1.89 -14.45 -1.13
N GLU A 21 0.68 -14.95 -1.04
CA GLU A 21 0.21 -16.00 -1.95
C GLU A 21 0.13 -15.49 -3.38
N ILE A 22 -0.24 -14.21 -3.54
CA ILE A 22 -0.35 -13.58 -4.86
C ILE A 22 0.97 -12.99 -5.31
N TYR A 23 1.70 -12.39 -4.37
CA TYR A 23 2.97 -11.70 -4.61
C TYR A 23 4.04 -12.24 -3.67
N PRO A 24 4.66 -13.38 -4.02
CA PRO A 24 5.67 -13.99 -3.13
C PRO A 24 6.90 -13.13 -2.91
N MET A 25 7.15 -12.13 -3.78
CA MET A 25 8.26 -11.19 -3.63
C MET A 25 7.99 -10.11 -2.57
N VAL A 26 6.76 -9.99 -2.09
CA VAL A 26 6.42 -9.01 -1.05
C VAL A 26 6.73 -9.59 0.32
N ASP A 27 7.63 -8.94 1.06
CA ASP A 27 7.97 -9.33 2.43
C ASP A 27 6.90 -8.89 3.41
N HIS A 28 6.58 -7.61 3.41
CA HIS A 28 5.53 -7.05 4.25
C HIS A 28 5.06 -5.72 3.68
N ILE A 29 3.92 -5.25 4.19
CA ILE A 29 3.30 -3.99 3.78
C ILE A 29 3.02 -3.19 5.04
N ASP A 30 3.45 -1.91 5.06
CA ASP A 30 3.15 -0.98 6.14
C ASP A 30 2.17 0.07 5.63
N ILE A 31 1.05 0.23 6.32
CA ILE A 31 0.02 1.19 5.95
C ILE A 31 -0.11 2.23 7.04
N MET A 32 -0.07 3.49 6.63
CA MET A 32 -0.26 4.65 7.48
C MET A 32 -1.30 5.55 6.84
N TYR A 33 -1.83 6.48 7.59
CA TYR A 33 -2.78 7.45 7.04
C TYR A 33 -2.45 8.85 7.54
N GLU A 34 -2.88 9.84 6.77
CA GLU A 34 -2.81 11.24 7.15
C GLU A 34 -4.17 11.87 6.91
N ASP A 35 -4.67 12.55 7.95
CA ASP A 35 -5.95 13.25 7.88
C ASP A 35 -5.74 14.58 7.15
N GLU A 36 -6.31 14.70 5.96
CA GLU A 36 -6.24 15.88 5.13
C GLU A 36 -7.45 16.78 5.30
N GLY A 37 -8.23 16.60 6.36
CA GLY A 37 -9.52 17.25 6.57
C GLY A 37 -9.54 18.77 6.49
N ALA A 38 -8.39 19.42 6.34
CA ALA A 38 -8.29 20.87 6.21
C ALA A 38 -7.60 21.28 4.91
N SER A 39 -7.67 20.47 3.88
CA SER A 39 -6.90 20.67 2.66
C SER A 39 -7.24 21.92 1.84
N GLY A 40 -8.25 22.68 2.20
CA GLY A 40 -8.59 23.92 1.52
C GLY A 40 -9.27 23.77 0.17
N PHE A 41 -9.44 22.57 -0.33
CA PHE A 41 -10.13 22.30 -1.58
C PHE A 41 -11.52 21.73 -1.37
N GLY A 42 -12.02 21.76 -0.15
CA GLY A 42 -13.37 21.29 0.17
C GLY A 42 -13.55 19.78 0.06
N GLN A 43 -12.45 19.04 0.00
CA GLN A 43 -12.48 17.58 -0.05
C GLN A 43 -11.82 17.02 1.19
N ASP A 44 -12.62 16.37 2.03
CA ASP A 44 -12.14 15.71 3.24
C ASP A 44 -11.70 14.29 2.89
N LEU A 45 -10.65 14.19 2.07
CA LEU A 45 -10.08 12.89 1.70
C LEU A 45 -8.82 12.64 2.52
N ASP A 46 -8.82 11.54 3.23
CA ASP A 46 -7.64 11.06 3.94
C ASP A 46 -6.67 10.45 2.95
N ARG A 47 -5.37 10.63 3.19
CA ARG A 47 -4.33 9.97 2.41
C ARG A 47 -3.96 8.66 3.08
N LEU A 48 -3.87 7.62 2.27
CA LEU A 48 -3.42 6.32 2.72
C LEU A 48 -2.04 6.06 2.15
N PHE A 49 -1.03 6.00 3.03
CA PHE A 49 0.36 5.77 2.64
C PHE A 49 0.68 4.29 2.78
N ILE A 50 1.12 3.69 1.69
CA ILE A 50 1.37 2.25 1.61
C ILE A 50 2.83 2.04 1.26
N ASP A 51 3.58 1.43 2.18
CA ASP A 51 4.96 1.04 1.94
C ASP A 51 5.00 -0.46 1.68
N ILE A 52 5.37 -0.83 0.45
CA ILE A 52 5.46 -2.22 0.02
C ILE A 52 6.93 -2.61 0.04
N HIS A 53 7.29 -3.56 0.91
CA HIS A 53 8.67 -3.99 1.07
C HIS A 53 8.89 -5.33 0.37
N LEU A 54 9.82 -5.34 -0.58
CA LEU A 54 10.16 -6.55 -1.34
C LEU A 54 11.27 -7.34 -0.63
N ASN A 55 11.32 -8.64 -0.91
CA ASN A 55 12.34 -9.54 -0.41
C ASN A 55 13.38 -9.95 -1.47
N ASP A 56 13.28 -9.40 -2.66
CA ASP A 56 14.12 -9.76 -3.81
C ASP A 56 14.80 -8.50 -4.35
N ASP A 57 16.13 -8.44 -4.22
CA ASP A 57 16.90 -7.27 -4.65
C ASP A 57 17.15 -7.22 -6.16
N SER A 58 16.74 -8.24 -6.90
CA SER A 58 16.84 -8.25 -8.36
C SER A 58 15.67 -7.52 -9.03
N ILE A 59 14.61 -7.20 -8.29
CA ILE A 59 13.46 -6.48 -8.83
C ILE A 59 13.74 -4.98 -8.84
N ASN A 60 13.51 -4.37 -10.00
CA ASN A 60 13.64 -2.92 -10.19
C ASN A 60 12.48 -2.38 -11.02
N GLU A 61 12.45 -1.08 -11.24
CA GLU A 61 11.37 -0.42 -11.98
C GLU A 61 11.21 -0.98 -13.40
N LEU A 62 12.31 -1.38 -14.03
CA LEU A 62 12.30 -1.85 -15.41
C LEU A 62 11.77 -3.27 -15.56
N ASN A 63 12.00 -4.13 -14.58
CA ASN A 63 11.66 -5.54 -14.68
C ASN A 63 10.50 -6.01 -13.80
N MET A 64 9.97 -5.16 -12.93
CA MET A 64 9.00 -5.59 -11.92
C MET A 64 7.76 -6.25 -12.54
N TYR A 65 7.25 -5.73 -13.65
CA TYR A 65 6.09 -6.33 -14.32
C TYR A 65 6.41 -7.71 -14.89
N ASP A 66 7.58 -7.84 -15.51
CA ASP A 66 8.04 -9.12 -16.07
C ASP A 66 8.24 -10.18 -14.97
N MET A 67 8.57 -9.74 -13.77
CA MET A 67 8.75 -10.62 -12.62
C MET A 67 7.45 -10.87 -11.84
N GLY A 68 6.33 -10.45 -12.40
CA GLY A 68 5.03 -10.74 -11.81
C GLY A 68 4.59 -9.78 -10.70
N PHE A 69 5.22 -8.61 -10.60
CA PHE A 69 4.85 -7.63 -9.59
C PHE A 69 4.32 -6.35 -10.22
N ASP A 70 3.05 -6.06 -9.96
CA ASP A 70 2.39 -4.83 -10.37
C ASP A 70 1.87 -4.12 -9.12
N PRO A 71 2.54 -3.06 -8.64
CA PRO A 71 2.12 -2.36 -7.44
C PRO A 71 0.77 -1.65 -7.58
N TYR A 72 0.42 -1.21 -8.79
CA TYR A 72 -0.88 -0.60 -9.03
C TYR A 72 -1.99 -1.62 -8.85
N TYR A 73 -1.80 -2.82 -9.38
CA TYR A 73 -2.80 -3.87 -9.26
C TYR A 73 -2.92 -4.34 -7.80
N LEU A 74 -1.79 -4.41 -7.10
CA LEU A 74 -1.79 -4.74 -5.68
C LEU A 74 -2.63 -3.73 -4.90
N VAL A 75 -2.40 -2.44 -5.12
CA VAL A 75 -3.06 -1.37 -4.36
C VAL A 75 -4.49 -1.17 -4.84
N ASP A 76 -4.70 -0.96 -6.14
CA ASP A 76 -6.00 -0.55 -6.67
C ASP A 76 -7.01 -1.67 -6.77
N TYR A 77 -6.57 -2.91 -6.83
CA TYR A 77 -7.44 -4.06 -6.91
C TYR A 77 -7.44 -4.86 -5.62
N HIS A 78 -6.29 -5.41 -5.22
CA HIS A 78 -6.24 -6.34 -4.10
C HIS A 78 -6.42 -5.65 -2.74
N LEU A 79 -5.72 -4.57 -2.49
CA LEU A 79 -5.84 -3.85 -1.22
C LEU A 79 -7.20 -3.16 -1.09
N LYS A 80 -7.61 -2.49 -2.15
CA LYS A 80 -8.81 -1.65 -2.14
C LYS A 80 -10.07 -2.44 -1.80
N LYS A 81 -10.15 -3.71 -2.18
CA LYS A 81 -11.33 -4.53 -1.87
C LYS A 81 -11.46 -4.85 -0.38
N TYR A 82 -10.38 -4.73 0.40
CA TYR A 82 -10.43 -4.97 1.84
C TYR A 82 -10.75 -3.72 2.65
N LEU A 83 -10.63 -2.54 2.07
CA LEU A 83 -10.87 -1.29 2.80
C LEU A 83 -12.29 -1.21 3.40
N PRO A 84 -13.36 -1.61 2.69
CA PRO A 84 -14.70 -1.55 3.26
C PRO A 84 -14.89 -2.41 4.52
N TYR A 85 -14.13 -3.50 4.65
CA TYR A 85 -14.19 -4.35 5.84
C TYR A 85 -13.75 -3.63 7.11
N PHE A 86 -12.98 -2.56 6.93
CA PHE A 86 -12.50 -1.73 8.03
C PHE A 86 -13.16 -0.36 8.05
N ASN A 87 -14.25 -0.20 7.30
CA ASN A 87 -14.97 1.06 7.17
C ASN A 87 -14.10 2.20 6.69
N ILE A 88 -13.16 1.90 5.81
CA ILE A 88 -12.27 2.88 5.20
C ILE A 88 -12.83 3.21 3.82
N GLU A 89 -13.21 4.47 3.63
CA GLU A 89 -13.79 4.97 2.38
C GLU A 89 -13.14 6.30 2.01
N LYS A 90 -13.21 6.64 0.73
CA LYS A 90 -12.81 7.95 0.21
C LYS A 90 -11.37 8.31 0.60
N VAL A 91 -10.46 7.38 0.39
CA VAL A 91 -9.03 7.61 0.63
C VAL A 91 -8.30 7.78 -0.69
N ILE A 92 -7.20 8.52 -0.65
CA ILE A 92 -6.27 8.68 -1.76
C ILE A 92 -5.06 7.80 -1.47
N PRO A 93 -4.86 6.69 -2.19
CA PRO A 93 -3.71 5.83 -1.94
C PRO A 93 -2.46 6.40 -2.60
N GLU A 94 -1.37 6.38 -1.85
CA GLU A 94 -0.03 6.67 -2.33
C GLU A 94 0.86 5.53 -1.88
N PHE A 95 1.83 5.14 -2.70
CA PHE A 95 2.67 4.00 -2.31
C PHE A 95 4.11 4.18 -2.72
N ILE A 96 4.98 3.55 -1.96
CA ILE A 96 6.39 3.40 -2.29
C ILE A 96 6.70 1.91 -2.25
N VAL A 97 7.42 1.44 -3.27
CA VAL A 97 7.96 0.09 -3.32
C VAL A 97 9.42 0.15 -2.90
N TRP A 98 9.75 -0.57 -1.85
CA TRP A 98 11.10 -0.60 -1.27
C TRP A 98 11.78 -1.92 -1.59
N GLY A 99 13.02 -1.86 -2.00
CA GLY A 99 13.86 -3.05 -2.10
C GLY A 99 14.34 -3.51 -0.72
N PRO A 100 14.86 -4.74 -0.60
CA PRO A 100 15.29 -5.29 0.69
C PRO A 100 16.47 -4.56 1.31
N LYS A 101 17.19 -3.76 0.53
CA LYS A 101 18.33 -2.97 1.02
C LYS A 101 17.94 -1.54 1.38
N GLY A 102 16.65 -1.22 1.41
CA GLY A 102 16.16 0.10 1.73
C GLY A 102 16.17 1.09 0.56
N ASP A 103 16.40 0.62 -0.65
CA ASP A 103 16.34 1.44 -1.86
C ASP A 103 14.91 1.57 -2.35
N VAL A 104 14.62 2.70 -2.99
CA VAL A 104 13.30 2.91 -3.61
C VAL A 104 13.30 2.27 -4.99
N VAL A 105 12.45 1.29 -5.19
CA VAL A 105 12.24 0.63 -6.47
C VAL A 105 11.28 1.43 -7.34
N TYR A 106 10.20 1.92 -6.73
CA TYR A 106 9.19 2.69 -7.43
C TYR A 106 8.37 3.50 -6.44
N SER A 107 7.86 4.65 -6.84
CA SER A 107 6.98 5.44 -5.98
C SER A 107 5.86 6.07 -6.81
N TYR A 108 4.71 6.23 -6.15
CA TYR A 108 3.53 6.89 -6.74
C TYR A 108 3.05 7.99 -5.80
N ASP A 109 3.18 9.24 -6.23
CA ASP A 109 2.73 10.46 -5.55
C ASP A 109 3.30 10.73 -4.16
N ARG A 110 4.52 10.24 -3.89
CA ARG A 110 5.16 10.53 -2.60
C ARG A 110 6.53 11.16 -2.75
#